data_969d8260516bc0c40413f138d8bb0396
#
_entry.id   969d8260516bc0c40413f138d8bb0396
#
_cell.length_a   1.000
_cell.length_b   1.000
_cell.length_c   1.000
_cell.angle_alpha   90.00
_cell.angle_beta   90.00
_cell.angle_gamma   90.00
#
_symmetry.space_group_name_H-M   'P 1'
#
loop_
_entity.id
_entity.type
_entity.pdbx_description
1 polymer ?
#
loop_
_entity_poly.entity_id
_entity_poly.type
_entity_poly.pdbx_seq_one_letter_code
_entity_poly.pdbx_strand_id
1 'polypeptide(L)'
;EIYSIDEAFIRLPAGRHCDLESWGRFLKTTVHQRTGIPVSIGFGPTKTLAKIANRLAKKNSSAAGIFVITDQQSADRLLAAVPVGDIWGIGRRHAARLKKQAIHTALELKNCADTWIRKQLTVTGLRTAMELRGIPCISLEKAGPAKKSICTSRSFGQPVYTLGDLQEAVATYTTQAACKLRREGLRTTVLDVFIRTNSFKK
;
A
#
# COMPACT_ATOMS: atom_id res chain seq x y z
N GLU A 1 9.15 3.70 8.85
CA GLU A 1 8.17 2.60 8.80
C GLU A 1 8.43 1.70 7.61
N ILE A 2 8.62 0.42 7.86
CA ILE A 2 8.60 -0.60 6.81
C ILE A 2 7.13 -0.93 6.55
N TYR A 3 6.61 -0.52 5.40
CA TYR A 3 5.19 -0.68 5.07
C TYR A 3 4.90 -2.02 4.39
N SER A 4 5.77 -2.44 3.48
CA SER A 4 5.70 -3.74 2.80
C SER A 4 7.10 -4.28 2.50
N ILE A 5 7.20 -5.38 1.76
CA ILE A 5 8.47 -5.97 1.34
C ILE A 5 9.29 -5.03 0.42
N ASP A 6 8.60 -4.11 -0.26
CA ASP A 6 9.14 -3.24 -1.31
C ASP A 6 8.87 -1.75 -1.09
N GLU A 7 8.24 -1.38 0.05
CA GLU A 7 7.88 0.01 0.35
C GLU A 7 8.21 0.40 1.80
N ALA A 8 8.78 1.58 1.97
CA ALA A 8 9.04 2.16 3.29
C ALA A 8 8.69 3.66 3.31
N PHE A 9 8.26 4.15 4.47
CA PHE A 9 8.08 5.58 4.73
C PHE A 9 9.19 6.08 5.65
N ILE A 10 9.77 7.22 5.29
CA ILE A 10 10.80 7.90 6.07
C ILE A 10 10.27 9.30 6.41
N ARG A 11 10.36 9.68 7.68
CA ARG A 11 10.10 11.06 8.08
C ARG A 11 11.39 11.84 8.02
N LEU A 12 11.36 12.94 7.29
CA LEU A 12 12.44 13.91 7.32
C LEU A 12 12.23 14.91 8.48
N PRO A 13 13.30 15.34 9.17
CA PRO A 13 13.20 16.36 10.19
C PRO A 13 12.65 17.67 9.60
N ALA A 14 11.72 18.32 10.30
CA ALA A 14 11.27 19.65 9.93
C ALA A 14 12.39 20.69 10.22
N GLY A 15 12.56 21.71 9.37
CA GLY A 15 13.32 22.91 9.73
C GLY A 15 14.64 23.17 9.01
N ARG A 16 14.97 22.47 7.96
CA ARG A 16 16.07 22.90 7.06
C ARG A 16 15.52 22.98 5.63
N HIS A 17 15.97 23.99 4.88
CA HIS A 17 15.82 24.08 3.42
C HIS A 17 16.63 22.93 2.79
N CYS A 18 16.17 21.71 2.95
CA CYS A 18 16.77 20.56 2.33
C CYS A 18 16.31 20.54 0.87
N ASP A 19 17.25 20.54 -0.05
CA ASP A 19 16.95 20.19 -1.42
C ASP A 19 16.48 18.72 -1.47
N LEU A 20 15.15 18.55 -1.47
CA LEU A 20 14.52 17.24 -1.45
C LEU A 20 14.88 16.41 -2.69
N GLU A 21 15.13 17.06 -3.82
CA GLU A 21 15.54 16.37 -5.03
C GLU A 21 16.95 15.79 -4.89
N SER A 22 17.89 16.57 -4.37
CA SER A 22 19.26 16.10 -4.10
C SER A 22 19.27 14.97 -3.07
N TRP A 23 18.47 15.08 -2.02
CA TRP A 23 18.25 14.00 -1.06
C TRP A 23 17.67 12.75 -1.72
N GLY A 24 16.69 12.92 -2.58
CA GLY A 24 16.09 11.82 -3.34
C GLY A 24 17.12 11.12 -4.24
N ARG A 25 17.94 11.87 -4.95
CA ARG A 25 19.04 11.33 -5.77
C ARG A 25 20.05 10.54 -4.92
N PHE A 26 20.47 11.10 -3.80
CA PHE A 26 21.37 10.43 -2.86
C PHE A 26 20.79 9.11 -2.36
N LEU A 27 19.56 9.10 -1.84
CA LEU A 27 18.91 7.90 -1.33
C LEU A 27 18.74 6.84 -2.43
N LYS A 28 18.25 7.23 -3.60
CA LYS A 28 18.06 6.33 -4.73
C LYS A 28 19.37 5.66 -5.15
N THR A 29 20.45 6.44 -5.28
CA THR A 29 21.79 5.95 -5.65
C THR A 29 22.33 5.03 -4.57
N THR A 30 22.19 5.41 -3.29
CA THR A 30 22.69 4.60 -2.17
C THR A 30 21.95 3.25 -2.08
N VAL A 31 20.64 3.24 -2.22
CA VAL A 31 19.86 1.98 -2.21
C VAL A 31 20.29 1.09 -3.38
N HIS A 32 20.36 1.65 -4.57
CA HIS A 32 20.76 0.89 -5.75
C HIS A 32 22.18 0.32 -5.62
N GLN A 33 23.15 1.12 -5.16
CA GLN A 33 24.53 0.66 -4.97
C GLN A 33 24.64 -0.46 -3.93
N ARG A 34 23.84 -0.39 -2.86
CA ARG A 34 23.93 -1.37 -1.75
C ARG A 34 23.12 -2.64 -1.98
N THR A 35 22.08 -2.58 -2.79
CA THR A 35 21.13 -3.70 -2.94
C THR A 35 20.97 -4.20 -4.38
N GLY A 36 21.43 -3.43 -5.37
CA GLY A 36 21.16 -3.69 -6.79
C GLY A 36 19.71 -3.38 -7.22
N ILE A 37 18.85 -2.93 -6.29
CA ILE A 37 17.42 -2.74 -6.55
C ILE A 37 17.15 -1.28 -6.93
N PRO A 38 16.58 -1.01 -8.13
CA PRO A 38 16.16 0.34 -8.50
C PRO A 38 14.91 0.73 -7.71
N VAL A 39 14.93 1.91 -7.10
CA VAL A 39 13.79 2.47 -6.34
C VAL A 39 13.33 3.79 -6.93
N SER A 40 12.07 4.14 -6.67
CA SER A 40 11.51 5.46 -6.90
C SER A 40 11.16 6.12 -5.58
N ILE A 41 11.29 7.44 -5.49
CA ILE A 41 11.10 8.19 -4.25
C ILE A 41 10.08 9.30 -4.50
N GLY A 42 9.06 9.35 -3.65
CA GLY A 42 8.08 10.43 -3.63
C GLY A 42 8.12 11.18 -2.31
N PHE A 43 8.22 12.50 -2.38
CA PHE A 43 8.13 13.38 -1.22
C PHE A 43 6.76 14.05 -1.16
N GLY A 44 6.23 14.16 0.03
CA GLY A 44 4.96 14.84 0.28
C GLY A 44 4.72 15.09 1.76
N PRO A 45 3.90 16.07 2.12
CA PRO A 45 3.63 16.43 3.51
C PRO A 45 2.87 15.34 4.29
N THR A 46 2.23 14.41 3.57
CA THR A 46 1.50 13.28 4.16
C THR A 46 1.88 11.97 3.48
N LYS A 47 1.60 10.84 4.13
CA LYS A 47 1.83 9.50 3.54
C LYS A 47 1.10 9.32 2.20
N THR A 48 -0.16 9.75 2.13
CA THR A 48 -0.96 9.62 0.91
C THR A 48 -0.39 10.45 -0.23
N LEU A 49 0.00 11.70 0.02
CA LEU A 49 0.64 12.55 -0.99
C LEU A 49 2.02 12.03 -1.38
N ALA A 50 2.81 11.51 -0.44
CA ALA A 50 4.11 10.89 -0.75
C ALA A 50 3.94 9.65 -1.65
N LYS A 51 2.90 8.81 -1.44
CA LYS A 51 2.60 7.68 -2.33
C LYS A 51 2.15 8.12 -3.73
N ILE A 52 1.38 9.20 -3.82
CA ILE A 52 1.02 9.79 -5.13
C ILE A 52 2.28 10.31 -5.83
N ALA A 53 3.14 11.03 -5.12
CA ALA A 53 4.42 11.50 -5.66
C ALA A 53 5.29 10.33 -6.15
N ASN A 54 5.40 9.24 -5.37
CA ASN A 54 6.13 8.03 -5.78
C ASN A 54 5.54 7.40 -7.05
N ARG A 55 4.21 7.32 -7.16
CA ARG A 55 3.55 6.82 -8.37
C ARG A 55 3.86 7.68 -9.60
N LEU A 56 3.87 9.01 -9.43
CA LEU A 56 4.23 9.94 -10.50
C LEU A 56 5.71 9.81 -10.87
N ALA A 57 6.59 9.62 -9.89
CA ALA A 57 8.01 9.34 -10.11
C ALA A 57 8.24 8.08 -10.95
N LYS A 58 7.41 7.03 -10.75
CA LYS A 58 7.48 5.79 -11.54
C LYS A 58 6.96 5.96 -12.98
N LYS A 59 5.93 6.80 -13.17
CA LYS A 59 5.28 6.97 -14.48
C LYS A 59 5.95 8.00 -15.38
N ASN A 60 6.63 8.97 -14.81
CA ASN A 60 7.25 10.07 -15.55
C ASN A 60 8.74 9.80 -15.73
N SER A 61 9.15 9.44 -16.94
CA SER A 61 10.55 9.18 -17.27
C SER A 61 11.46 10.41 -17.05
N SER A 62 10.93 11.63 -17.25
CA SER A 62 11.67 12.88 -17.03
C SER A 62 11.94 13.16 -15.54
N ALA A 63 11.17 12.56 -14.64
CA ALA A 63 11.36 12.72 -13.19
C ALA A 63 12.54 11.92 -12.62
N ALA A 64 13.27 11.18 -13.43
CA ALA A 64 14.40 10.34 -13.01
C ALA A 64 14.11 9.43 -11.80
N GLY A 65 12.82 9.11 -11.56
CA GLY A 65 12.35 8.30 -10.43
C GLY A 65 12.24 9.05 -9.11
N ILE A 66 12.21 10.39 -9.13
CA ILE A 66 12.02 11.25 -7.94
C ILE A 66 10.91 12.24 -8.23
N PHE A 67 10.02 12.44 -7.29
CA PHE A 67 8.96 13.44 -7.41
C PHE A 67 8.67 14.11 -6.06
N VAL A 68 8.49 15.42 -6.06
CA VAL A 68 8.34 16.24 -4.86
C VAL A 68 7.02 17.00 -4.92
N ILE A 69 6.20 16.87 -3.89
CA ILE A 69 5.00 17.67 -3.65
C ILE A 69 5.28 18.56 -2.43
N THR A 70 5.49 19.86 -2.63
CA THR A 70 5.86 20.80 -1.56
C THR A 70 4.69 21.60 -1.05
N ASP A 71 3.78 22.01 -1.94
CA ASP A 71 2.69 22.91 -1.65
C ASP A 71 1.34 22.38 -2.14
N GLN A 72 0.27 22.97 -1.61
CA GLN A 72 -1.09 22.52 -1.86
C GLN A 72 -1.56 22.85 -3.29
N GLN A 73 -1.09 23.94 -3.88
CA GLN A 73 -1.49 24.33 -5.22
C GLN A 73 -0.90 23.38 -6.28
N SER A 74 0.38 23.02 -6.14
CA SER A 74 1.00 22.02 -7.01
C SER A 74 0.35 20.65 -6.80
N ALA A 75 0.02 20.28 -5.54
CA ALA A 75 -0.72 19.05 -5.25
C ALA A 75 -2.05 19.01 -5.99
N ASP A 76 -2.83 20.09 -5.99
CA ASP A 76 -4.16 20.11 -6.59
C ASP A 76 -4.12 19.91 -8.11
N ARG A 77 -3.16 20.49 -8.80
CA ARG A 77 -2.95 20.25 -10.25
C ARG A 77 -2.67 18.78 -10.53
N LEU A 78 -1.86 18.15 -9.69
CA LEU A 78 -1.53 16.73 -9.82
C LEU A 78 -2.73 15.84 -9.48
N LEU A 79 -3.45 16.15 -8.41
CA LEU A 79 -4.61 15.39 -7.95
C LEU A 79 -5.75 15.41 -8.96
N ALA A 80 -5.88 16.46 -9.79
CA ALA A 80 -6.85 16.53 -10.87
C ALA A 80 -6.60 15.45 -11.95
N ALA A 81 -5.37 15.01 -12.13
CA ALA A 81 -4.99 13.98 -13.09
C ALA A 81 -4.92 12.56 -12.49
N VAL A 82 -5.02 12.43 -11.15
CA VAL A 82 -4.93 11.13 -10.46
C VAL A 82 -6.32 10.51 -10.36
N PRO A 83 -6.57 9.33 -10.99
CA PRO A 83 -7.82 8.62 -10.85
C PRO A 83 -8.11 8.25 -9.40
N VAL A 84 -9.34 8.36 -8.96
CA VAL A 84 -9.75 8.08 -7.57
C VAL A 84 -9.42 6.65 -7.12
N GLY A 85 -9.43 5.68 -8.03
CA GLY A 85 -9.06 4.30 -7.75
C GLY A 85 -7.56 4.07 -7.56
N ASP A 86 -6.74 5.06 -7.88
CA ASP A 86 -5.29 5.02 -7.74
C ASP A 86 -4.81 5.60 -6.40
N ILE A 87 -5.73 6.14 -5.61
CA ILE A 87 -5.44 6.67 -4.28
C ILE A 87 -5.20 5.52 -3.30
N TRP A 88 -4.12 5.62 -2.52
CA TRP A 88 -3.84 4.68 -1.45
C TRP A 88 -4.99 4.62 -0.44
N GLY A 89 -5.48 3.42 -0.13
CA GLY A 89 -6.64 3.20 0.73
C GLY A 89 -7.99 3.17 0.01
N ILE A 90 -8.06 3.53 -1.27
CA ILE A 90 -9.28 3.42 -2.08
C ILE A 90 -9.24 2.12 -2.90
N GLY A 91 -9.87 1.08 -2.38
CA GLY A 91 -9.99 -0.21 -3.08
C GLY A 91 -11.03 -0.18 -4.22
N ARG A 92 -11.04 -1.24 -5.04
CA ARG A 92 -11.93 -1.36 -6.23
C ARG A 92 -13.41 -1.05 -5.94
N ARG A 93 -13.95 -1.53 -4.80
CA ARG A 93 -15.35 -1.29 -4.42
C ARG A 93 -15.63 0.18 -4.12
N HIS A 94 -14.73 0.83 -3.38
CA HIS A 94 -14.85 2.26 -3.09
C HIS A 94 -14.68 3.10 -4.34
N ALA A 95 -13.72 2.79 -5.19
CA ALA A 95 -13.53 3.47 -6.47
C ALA A 95 -14.78 3.37 -7.37
N ALA A 96 -15.37 2.18 -7.49
CA ALA A 96 -16.62 2.00 -8.27
C ALA A 96 -17.79 2.80 -7.68
N ARG A 97 -17.92 2.85 -6.34
CA ARG A 97 -18.96 3.65 -5.66
C ARG A 97 -18.76 5.15 -5.92
N LEU A 98 -17.53 5.65 -5.81
CA LEU A 98 -17.19 7.05 -6.04
C LEU A 98 -17.48 7.47 -7.48
N LYS A 99 -17.08 6.66 -8.46
CA LYS A 99 -17.36 6.91 -9.88
C LYS A 99 -18.84 6.99 -10.20
N LYS A 100 -19.69 6.17 -9.56
CA LYS A 100 -21.16 6.26 -9.70
C LYS A 100 -21.73 7.58 -9.16
N GLN A 101 -20.98 8.30 -8.34
CA GLN A 101 -21.34 9.59 -7.78
C GLN A 101 -20.55 10.75 -8.42
N ALA A 102 -20.08 10.54 -9.66
CA ALA A 102 -19.33 11.50 -10.46
C ALA A 102 -18.01 11.97 -9.80
N ILE A 103 -17.42 11.14 -8.89
CA ILE A 103 -16.10 11.39 -8.30
C ILE A 103 -15.09 10.48 -8.99
N HIS A 104 -14.30 11.05 -9.90
CA HIS A 104 -13.38 10.33 -10.78
C HIS A 104 -11.92 10.53 -10.40
N THR A 105 -11.60 11.68 -9.78
CA THR A 105 -10.24 12.12 -9.47
C THR A 105 -9.98 12.27 -7.98
N ALA A 106 -8.69 12.30 -7.61
CA ALA A 106 -8.27 12.55 -6.24
C ALA A 106 -8.63 13.97 -5.78
N LEU A 107 -8.61 14.95 -6.68
CA LEU A 107 -9.01 16.32 -6.38
C LEU A 107 -10.50 16.41 -6.04
N GLU A 108 -11.35 15.74 -6.80
CA GLU A 108 -12.80 15.71 -6.53
C GLU A 108 -13.08 15.08 -5.16
N LEU A 109 -12.42 13.95 -4.82
CA LEU A 109 -12.53 13.34 -3.49
C LEU A 109 -12.04 14.27 -2.38
N LYS A 110 -10.90 14.93 -2.58
CA LYS A 110 -10.35 15.93 -1.66
C LYS A 110 -11.36 17.02 -1.31
N ASN A 111 -12.11 17.48 -2.29
CA ASN A 111 -13.06 18.60 -2.17
C ASN A 111 -14.44 18.21 -1.64
N CYS A 112 -14.71 16.91 -1.44
CA CYS A 112 -15.97 16.47 -0.84
C CYS A 112 -16.10 16.88 0.63
N ALA A 113 -17.34 17.10 1.08
CA ALA A 113 -17.62 17.38 2.50
C ALA A 113 -17.28 16.18 3.40
N ASP A 114 -16.72 16.44 4.58
CA ASP A 114 -16.29 15.42 5.54
C ASP A 114 -17.41 14.48 5.98
N THR A 115 -18.60 15.05 6.24
CA THR A 115 -19.79 14.28 6.60
C THR A 115 -20.19 13.29 5.50
N TRP A 116 -20.11 13.73 4.25
CA TRP A 116 -20.40 12.89 3.10
C TRP A 116 -19.36 11.78 2.94
N ILE A 117 -18.05 12.13 3.00
CA ILE A 117 -16.94 11.14 2.89
C ILE A 117 -17.08 10.09 3.98
N ARG A 118 -17.33 10.50 5.23
CA ARG A 118 -17.49 9.60 6.37
C ARG A 118 -18.64 8.61 6.18
N LYS A 119 -19.76 9.07 5.62
CA LYS A 119 -20.92 8.23 5.31
C LYS A 119 -20.63 7.21 4.19
N GLN A 120 -19.86 7.60 3.16
CA GLN A 120 -19.61 6.77 1.99
C GLN A 120 -18.40 5.82 2.16
N LEU A 121 -17.34 6.28 2.83
CA LEU A 121 -16.04 5.60 2.88
C LEU A 121 -15.57 5.31 4.31
N THR A 122 -16.40 5.56 5.32
CA THR A 122 -16.09 5.43 6.75
C THR A 122 -14.98 6.41 7.22
N VAL A 123 -14.50 6.23 8.44
CA VAL A 123 -13.42 7.04 9.02
C VAL A 123 -12.09 6.87 8.26
N THR A 124 -11.87 5.72 7.66
CA THR A 124 -10.64 5.47 6.90
C THR A 124 -10.59 6.33 5.64
N GLY A 125 -11.70 6.40 4.89
CA GLY A 125 -11.79 7.28 3.73
C GLY A 125 -11.69 8.76 4.08
N LEU A 126 -12.25 9.17 5.21
CA LEU A 126 -12.08 10.55 5.70
C LEU A 126 -10.62 10.88 5.99
N ARG A 127 -9.88 9.99 6.67
CA ARG A 127 -8.43 10.17 6.89
C ARG A 127 -7.67 10.29 5.56
N THR A 128 -7.99 9.45 4.57
CA THR A 128 -7.40 9.56 3.23
C THR A 128 -7.67 10.93 2.60
N ALA A 129 -8.89 11.44 2.68
CA ALA A 129 -9.21 12.78 2.15
C ALA A 129 -8.49 13.90 2.90
N MET A 130 -8.35 13.81 4.23
CA MET A 130 -7.56 14.76 5.02
C MET A 130 -6.09 14.73 4.61
N GLU A 131 -5.53 13.54 4.40
CA GLU A 131 -4.16 13.40 3.90
C GLU A 131 -3.97 14.04 2.51
N LEU A 132 -4.96 13.94 1.61
CA LEU A 132 -4.95 14.65 0.32
C LEU A 132 -4.99 16.18 0.49
N ARG A 133 -5.55 16.68 1.58
CA ARG A 133 -5.55 18.10 1.95
C ARG A 133 -4.28 18.56 2.64
N GLY A 134 -3.28 17.68 2.78
CA GLY A 134 -2.03 17.97 3.46
C GLY A 134 -2.10 17.87 4.99
N ILE A 135 -3.19 17.37 5.55
CA ILE A 135 -3.38 17.16 7.00
C ILE A 135 -2.93 15.75 7.36
N PRO A 136 -1.80 15.56 8.10
CA PRO A 136 -1.30 14.23 8.42
C PRO A 136 -2.21 13.55 9.45
N CYS A 137 -2.87 12.47 9.04
CA CYS A 137 -3.80 11.69 9.86
C CYS A 137 -3.35 10.24 10.07
N ILE A 138 -2.32 9.81 9.35
CA ILE A 138 -1.78 8.46 9.39
C ILE A 138 -0.37 8.53 9.94
N SER A 139 -0.20 8.18 11.22
CA SER A 139 1.10 8.19 11.88
C SER A 139 2.06 7.15 11.27
N LEU A 140 3.37 7.36 11.44
CA LEU A 140 4.37 6.34 11.13
C LEU A 140 4.35 5.27 12.23
N GLU A 141 4.18 4.02 11.83
CA GLU A 141 4.30 2.87 12.74
C GLU A 141 5.77 2.47 12.86
N LYS A 142 6.32 2.54 14.06
CA LYS A 142 7.72 2.16 14.34
C LYS A 142 7.90 0.65 14.41
N ALA A 143 6.88 -0.06 14.89
CA ALA A 143 6.82 -1.51 14.94
C ALA A 143 5.49 -1.95 14.34
N GLY A 144 5.52 -2.95 13.46
CA GLY A 144 4.29 -3.52 12.91
C GLY A 144 3.43 -4.13 14.03
N PRO A 145 2.09 -4.09 13.92
CA PRO A 145 1.22 -4.74 14.88
C PRO A 145 1.52 -6.25 14.94
N ALA A 146 1.30 -6.84 16.11
CA ALA A 146 1.45 -8.29 16.27
C ALA A 146 0.59 -9.05 15.25
N LYS A 147 1.14 -10.12 14.71
CA LYS A 147 0.43 -10.95 13.71
C LYS A 147 -0.82 -11.55 14.35
N LYS A 148 -1.97 -11.35 13.73
CA LYS A 148 -3.26 -11.90 14.17
C LYS A 148 -3.54 -13.29 13.63
N SER A 149 -2.86 -13.67 12.55
CA SER A 149 -3.01 -14.99 11.90
C SER A 149 -1.72 -15.36 11.18
N ILE A 150 -1.51 -16.65 11.00
CA ILE A 150 -0.45 -17.21 10.18
C ILE A 150 -1.12 -18.06 9.10
N CYS A 151 -0.74 -17.85 7.86
CA CYS A 151 -1.24 -18.63 6.74
C CYS A 151 -0.09 -19.25 5.96
N THR A 152 -0.28 -20.47 5.49
CA THR A 152 0.57 -21.11 4.48
C THR A 152 -0.33 -21.60 3.36
N SER A 153 -0.15 -21.09 2.16
CA SER A 153 -0.91 -21.50 0.99
C SER A 153 -0.02 -21.56 -0.24
N ARG A 154 -0.34 -22.45 -1.15
CA ARG A 154 0.33 -22.58 -2.46
C ARG A 154 -0.72 -22.94 -3.52
N SER A 155 -0.47 -22.50 -4.74
CA SER A 155 -1.17 -23.02 -5.90
C SER A 155 -0.47 -24.31 -6.33
N PHE A 156 -1.26 -25.31 -6.69
CA PHE A 156 -0.72 -26.55 -7.28
C PHE A 156 -0.21 -26.26 -8.70
N GLY A 157 0.98 -26.74 -9.03
CA GLY A 157 1.56 -26.61 -10.37
C GLY A 157 0.84 -27.48 -11.41
N GLN A 158 0.27 -28.61 -10.96
CA GLN A 158 -0.57 -29.53 -11.74
C GLN A 158 -1.93 -29.70 -11.04
N PRO A 159 -2.99 -30.04 -11.78
CA PRO A 159 -4.27 -30.38 -11.17
C PRO A 159 -4.14 -31.57 -10.22
N VAL A 160 -4.80 -31.51 -9.06
CA VAL A 160 -4.84 -32.58 -8.08
C VAL A 160 -6.18 -33.25 -8.16
N TYR A 161 -6.16 -34.59 -8.29
CA TYR A 161 -7.37 -35.42 -8.50
C TYR A 161 -7.59 -36.44 -7.40
N THR A 162 -6.61 -36.69 -6.53
CA THR A 162 -6.71 -37.71 -5.49
C THR A 162 -6.82 -37.09 -4.10
N LEU A 163 -7.53 -37.79 -3.21
CA LEU A 163 -7.61 -37.39 -1.80
C LEU A 163 -6.23 -37.49 -1.12
N GLY A 164 -5.42 -38.47 -1.50
CA GLY A 164 -4.08 -38.68 -0.95
C GLY A 164 -3.18 -37.48 -1.17
N ASP A 165 -3.14 -36.96 -2.42
CA ASP A 165 -2.34 -35.77 -2.75
C ASP A 165 -2.79 -34.52 -1.96
N LEU A 166 -4.10 -34.36 -1.72
CA LEU A 166 -4.64 -33.27 -0.91
C LEU A 166 -4.25 -33.44 0.56
N GLN A 167 -4.31 -34.63 1.11
CA GLN A 167 -3.92 -34.93 2.51
C GLN A 167 -2.43 -34.63 2.72
N GLU A 168 -1.57 -35.06 1.79
CA GLU A 168 -0.13 -34.76 1.83
C GLU A 168 0.13 -33.25 1.80
N ALA A 169 -0.53 -32.51 0.92
CA ALA A 169 -0.43 -31.07 0.82
C ALA A 169 -0.87 -30.38 2.11
N VAL A 170 -2.00 -30.79 2.69
CA VAL A 170 -2.52 -30.26 3.97
C VAL A 170 -1.54 -30.53 5.10
N ALA A 171 -1.02 -31.77 5.23
CA ALA A 171 -0.03 -32.12 6.25
C ALA A 171 1.24 -31.24 6.13
N THR A 172 1.75 -31.10 4.92
CA THR A 172 2.92 -30.27 4.64
C THR A 172 2.69 -28.82 5.00
N TYR A 173 1.58 -28.21 4.58
CA TYR A 173 1.31 -26.79 4.82
C TYR A 173 0.97 -26.52 6.28
N THR A 174 0.30 -27.45 6.96
CA THR A 174 0.04 -27.36 8.41
C THR A 174 1.35 -27.41 9.19
N THR A 175 2.24 -28.30 8.83
CA THR A 175 3.58 -28.39 9.45
C THR A 175 4.39 -27.08 9.27
N GLN A 176 4.37 -26.52 8.06
CA GLN A 176 5.01 -25.24 7.78
C GLN A 176 4.36 -24.09 8.56
N ALA A 177 3.04 -24.05 8.68
CA ALA A 177 2.33 -23.04 9.46
C ALA A 177 2.68 -23.17 10.95
N ALA A 178 2.72 -24.39 11.50
CA ALA A 178 3.13 -24.66 12.88
C ALA A 178 4.59 -24.26 13.15
N CYS A 179 5.49 -24.48 12.20
CA CYS A 179 6.88 -24.01 12.31
C CYS A 179 6.96 -22.47 12.37
N LYS A 180 6.19 -21.76 11.52
CA LYS A 180 6.11 -20.31 11.57
C LYS A 180 5.53 -19.82 12.90
N LEU A 181 4.47 -20.47 13.38
CA LEU A 181 3.83 -20.14 14.66
C LEU A 181 4.82 -20.21 15.82
N ARG A 182 5.56 -21.33 15.93
CA ARG A 182 6.61 -21.52 16.96
C ARG A 182 7.71 -20.48 16.84
N ARG A 183 8.18 -20.18 15.64
CA ARG A 183 9.22 -19.15 15.40
C ARG A 183 8.79 -17.76 15.89
N GLU A 184 7.50 -17.43 15.78
CA GLU A 184 6.95 -16.17 16.27
C GLU A 184 6.58 -16.20 17.77
N GLY A 185 6.81 -17.32 18.47
CA GLY A 185 6.43 -17.48 19.88
C GLY A 185 4.91 -17.46 20.12
N LEU A 186 4.12 -17.73 19.09
CA LEU A 186 2.66 -17.63 19.13
C LEU A 186 2.00 -19.00 19.40
N ARG A 187 0.76 -18.95 19.86
CA ARG A 187 -0.13 -20.11 20.05
C ARG A 187 -1.47 -19.86 19.38
N THR A 188 -2.17 -20.92 18.98
CA THR A 188 -3.51 -20.83 18.41
C THR A 188 -4.38 -21.96 18.94
N THR A 189 -5.67 -21.71 19.02
CA THR A 189 -6.72 -22.70 19.32
C THR A 189 -7.55 -23.00 18.09
N VAL A 190 -7.33 -22.30 16.96
CA VAL A 190 -8.10 -22.43 15.73
C VAL A 190 -7.16 -22.77 14.58
N LEU A 191 -7.52 -23.79 13.81
CA LEU A 191 -6.87 -24.18 12.57
C LEU A 191 -7.94 -24.27 11.48
N ASP A 192 -7.81 -23.43 10.44
CA ASP A 192 -8.67 -23.46 9.27
C ASP A 192 -7.92 -24.04 8.08
N VAL A 193 -8.54 -24.98 7.38
CA VAL A 193 -8.05 -25.50 6.09
C VAL A 193 -8.99 -25.04 4.99
N PHE A 194 -8.45 -24.45 3.93
CA PHE A 194 -9.24 -24.03 2.79
C PHE A 194 -8.66 -24.55 1.48
N ILE A 195 -9.53 -24.97 0.58
CA ILE A 195 -9.21 -25.40 -0.77
C ILE A 195 -9.97 -24.51 -1.75
N ARG A 196 -9.29 -24.02 -2.76
CA ARG A 196 -9.88 -23.21 -3.84
C ARG A 196 -9.73 -23.93 -5.16
N THR A 197 -10.83 -24.18 -5.83
CA THR A 197 -10.83 -24.63 -7.21
C THR A 197 -10.55 -23.45 -8.17
N ASN A 198 -10.04 -23.76 -9.35
CA ASN A 198 -9.80 -22.74 -10.37
C ASN A 198 -11.13 -22.26 -10.93
N SER A 199 -11.48 -20.99 -10.68
CA SER A 199 -12.72 -20.36 -11.18
C SER A 199 -12.73 -20.06 -12.67
N PHE A 200 -11.59 -20.21 -13.36
CA PHE A 200 -11.44 -19.94 -14.81
C PHE A 200 -11.54 -21.20 -15.67
N LYS A 201 -11.55 -22.39 -15.06
CA LYS A 201 -11.86 -23.64 -15.76
C LYS A 201 -13.26 -24.07 -15.35
N LYS A 202 -14.22 -23.93 -16.26
CA LYS A 202 -15.51 -24.62 -16.21
C LYS A 202 -15.34 -26.03 -16.74
#